data_3b251ecf879cd2cce30953db9c3e0b3f
#
_entry.id   3b251ecf879cd2cce30953db9c3e0b3f
#
_cell.length_a   1.000
_cell.length_b   1.000
_cell.length_c   1.000
_cell.angle_alpha   90.00
_cell.angle_beta   90.00
_cell.angle_gamma   90.00
#
_symmetry.space_group_name_H-M   'P 1'
#
loop_
_entity.id
_entity.type
_entity.pdbx_description
1 polymer ?
#
loop_
_entity_poly.entity_id
_entity_poly.type
_entity_poly.pdbx_seq_one_letter_code
_entity_poly.pdbx_strand_id
1 'polypeptide(L)'
;YAVGWAAVGIAASRLKVTGKTLVTANRGSNFTSANGDVKLSAYQEITSTATTKAASGGYAGSGEATLAFVDVESETKIDSAANVAAENGIYSLLAQQILKAAAESKGLAAAVGVSTGAAIARLTVKPVVCAAISGGTIKAKNLVVKALFNVNNDNTYTENGSMTSNAYAGAAAALAGGTGANAEITVDGSATAEVENATLTLTEDALVLSKANGSLTGNGAGLAAAVGGAVGGVVVKISNTFETIARITRTTITAARNISVLADYSGTVEGNAKGTAGGLLVAGTAQSLDITEDITTTAEIANSNITANGAVSVVAQDEHQVTGKATGHSAAGFASGGLTKITTKITNTTTARATGSTITAKNILIQATTSINKDTKATASSGAFGGSANDVSDDTTVTNKTYAEVGSGSNLTATDAGQDGDAIVIIAASNNSYKGYATAIAGAIIAKGVAKATQNVIDDVRVKIYPSTILANKGNIKIYASAKDITSNLTAYGGAGGVAAGTNVRAEATTTVNAVVEFLNGTSNSHAVVKAESGNVFIGTSTNTEARVYGRIKFTVDGLSHISTDVVNKMIINSLINLGSYTELSAAKDLDIQAVINRIYAYASAYSETGSVIN
;
A
#
# COMPACT_ATOMS: atom_id res chain seq x y z
N TYR A 1 -23.24 -23.70 22.32
CA TYR A 1 -23.19 -23.39 23.76
C TYR A 1 -22.80 -24.63 24.52
N ALA A 2 -21.86 -24.53 25.46
CA ALA A 2 -21.51 -25.59 26.40
C ALA A 2 -21.68 -25.05 27.83
N VAL A 3 -22.42 -25.81 28.68
CA VAL A 3 -22.66 -25.44 30.09
C VAL A 3 -22.46 -26.67 30.97
N GLY A 4 -21.72 -26.56 32.09
CA GLY A 4 -21.45 -27.66 33.01
C GLY A 4 -20.48 -27.30 34.12
N TRP A 5 -20.07 -28.32 34.91
CA TRP A 5 -19.03 -28.16 35.92
C TRP A 5 -17.70 -27.68 35.29
N ALA A 6 -17.30 -28.31 34.16
CA ALA A 6 -16.26 -27.83 33.28
C ALA A 6 -16.83 -27.91 31.85
N ALA A 7 -16.81 -26.79 31.11
CA ALA A 7 -17.38 -26.71 29.79
C ALA A 7 -16.31 -26.24 28.79
N VAL A 8 -16.19 -26.98 27.69
CA VAL A 8 -15.31 -26.58 26.56
C VAL A 8 -16.16 -26.53 25.30
N GLY A 9 -16.19 -25.38 24.66
CA GLY A 9 -16.84 -25.14 23.37
C GLY A 9 -15.78 -24.96 22.27
N ILE A 10 -15.90 -25.71 21.19
CA ILE A 10 -15.07 -25.51 19.97
C ILE A 10 -16.03 -25.38 18.79
N ALA A 11 -15.90 -24.31 18.03
CA ALA A 11 -16.62 -24.10 16.79
C ALA A 11 -15.67 -23.68 15.69
N ALA A 12 -15.80 -24.30 14.52
CA ALA A 12 -14.97 -23.99 13.37
C ALA A 12 -15.82 -23.89 12.10
N SER A 13 -15.57 -22.91 11.27
CA SER A 13 -16.05 -22.81 9.90
C SER A 13 -14.90 -22.63 8.94
N ARG A 14 -14.93 -23.38 7.85
CA ARG A 14 -13.95 -23.23 6.77
C ARG A 14 -14.68 -23.14 5.45
N LEU A 15 -14.41 -22.08 4.71
CA LEU A 15 -14.94 -21.85 3.38
C LEU A 15 -13.78 -21.78 2.39
N LYS A 16 -13.80 -22.63 1.38
CA LYS A 16 -12.90 -22.52 0.24
C LYS A 16 -13.72 -22.24 -1.01
N VAL A 17 -13.38 -21.14 -1.71
CA VAL A 17 -14.01 -20.73 -2.96
C VAL A 17 -12.94 -20.75 -4.04
N THR A 18 -13.19 -21.50 -5.12
CA THR A 18 -12.35 -21.48 -6.30
C THR A 18 -13.24 -21.10 -7.48
N GLY A 19 -12.91 -20.00 -8.14
CA GLY A 19 -13.68 -19.49 -9.27
C GLY A 19 -12.80 -19.26 -10.48
N LYS A 20 -13.26 -19.69 -11.66
CA LYS A 20 -12.53 -19.48 -12.91
C LYS A 20 -13.48 -19.08 -14.02
N THR A 21 -13.26 -17.91 -14.60
CA THR A 21 -14.01 -17.39 -15.75
C THR A 21 -13.04 -17.08 -16.87
N LEU A 22 -13.13 -17.82 -17.97
CA LEU A 22 -12.18 -17.73 -19.06
C LEU A 22 -12.89 -17.48 -20.38
N VAL A 23 -12.34 -16.57 -21.19
CA VAL A 23 -12.69 -16.36 -22.59
C VAL A 23 -11.41 -16.47 -23.40
N THR A 24 -11.35 -17.44 -24.32
CA THR A 24 -10.15 -17.67 -25.14
C THR A 24 -10.52 -17.63 -26.61
N ALA A 25 -9.81 -16.83 -27.39
CA ALA A 25 -9.89 -16.80 -28.85
C ALA A 25 -8.53 -17.16 -29.43
N ASN A 26 -8.42 -18.38 -29.94
CA ASN A 26 -7.16 -18.95 -30.41
C ASN A 26 -6.68 -18.30 -31.70
N ARG A 27 -5.41 -18.46 -32.00
CA ARG A 27 -4.79 -18.03 -33.25
C ARG A 27 -5.52 -18.66 -34.45
N GLY A 28 -5.83 -17.84 -35.44
CA GLY A 28 -6.60 -18.24 -36.63
C GLY A 28 -8.12 -18.05 -36.50
N SER A 29 -8.63 -17.72 -35.31
CA SER A 29 -10.02 -17.24 -35.19
C SER A 29 -10.17 -15.88 -35.89
N ASN A 30 -11.30 -15.68 -36.55
CA ASN A 30 -11.59 -14.42 -37.26
C ASN A 30 -12.92 -13.86 -36.75
N PHE A 31 -12.89 -12.63 -36.27
CA PHE A 31 -14.09 -11.89 -35.87
C PHE A 31 -14.30 -10.74 -36.83
N THR A 32 -15.51 -10.67 -37.44
CA THR A 32 -15.86 -9.62 -38.38
C THR A 32 -17.15 -8.96 -37.97
N SER A 33 -17.16 -7.65 -37.87
CA SER A 33 -18.34 -6.84 -37.67
C SER A 33 -18.29 -5.64 -38.61
N ALA A 34 -19.21 -5.57 -39.58
CA ALA A 34 -19.16 -4.55 -40.61
C ALA A 34 -19.49 -3.13 -40.06
N ASN A 35 -20.44 -3.02 -39.13
CA ASN A 35 -20.92 -1.73 -38.62
C ASN A 35 -21.07 -1.69 -37.08
N GLY A 36 -20.56 -2.69 -36.37
CA GLY A 36 -20.71 -2.80 -34.92
C GLY A 36 -19.45 -3.19 -34.20
N ASP A 37 -19.57 -3.39 -32.90
CA ASP A 37 -18.48 -3.74 -32.01
C ASP A 37 -18.22 -5.26 -32.01
N VAL A 38 -16.98 -5.61 -31.65
CA VAL A 38 -16.58 -6.95 -31.23
C VAL A 38 -16.20 -6.87 -29.76
N LYS A 39 -16.93 -7.56 -28.88
CA LYS A 39 -16.72 -7.52 -27.43
C LYS A 39 -16.46 -8.90 -26.87
N LEU A 40 -15.35 -9.05 -26.14
CA LEU A 40 -15.05 -10.21 -25.32
C LEU A 40 -15.11 -9.76 -23.85
N SER A 41 -15.91 -10.43 -23.04
CA SER A 41 -16.04 -10.08 -21.62
C SER A 41 -15.98 -11.31 -20.72
N ALA A 42 -15.23 -11.21 -19.66
CA ALA A 42 -15.20 -12.16 -18.55
C ALA A 42 -15.52 -11.38 -17.26
N TYR A 43 -16.61 -11.76 -16.61
CA TYR A 43 -17.05 -11.12 -15.37
C TYR A 43 -17.19 -12.16 -14.28
N GLN A 44 -16.68 -11.83 -13.10
CA GLN A 44 -16.83 -12.66 -11.91
C GLN A 44 -17.13 -11.79 -10.69
N GLU A 45 -18.18 -12.16 -9.96
CA GLU A 45 -18.50 -11.57 -8.67
C GLU A 45 -18.46 -12.67 -7.60
N ILE A 46 -17.67 -12.46 -6.55
CA ILE A 46 -17.50 -13.41 -5.46
C ILE A 46 -17.88 -12.72 -4.16
N THR A 47 -18.86 -13.29 -3.46
CA THR A 47 -19.16 -12.95 -2.08
C THR A 47 -18.97 -14.19 -1.22
N SER A 48 -18.04 -14.12 -0.25
CA SER A 48 -17.73 -15.23 0.64
C SER A 48 -17.65 -14.79 2.08
N THR A 49 -18.39 -15.46 2.97
CA THR A 49 -18.38 -15.14 4.40
C THR A 49 -18.37 -16.41 5.23
N ALA A 50 -17.40 -16.54 6.12
CA ALA A 50 -17.38 -17.55 7.17
C ALA A 50 -17.56 -16.87 8.52
N THR A 51 -18.60 -17.23 9.25
CA THR A 51 -18.86 -16.71 10.59
C THR A 51 -18.90 -17.87 11.58
N THR A 52 -18.13 -17.75 12.65
CA THR A 52 -18.11 -18.71 13.75
C THR A 52 -18.38 -17.99 15.06
N LYS A 53 -19.36 -18.48 15.80
CA LYS A 53 -19.73 -17.96 17.14
C LYS A 53 -19.90 -19.11 18.10
N ALA A 54 -19.29 -19.01 19.27
CA ALA A 54 -19.50 -19.97 20.31
C ALA A 54 -19.44 -19.32 21.71
N ALA A 55 -20.08 -19.91 22.67
CA ALA A 55 -20.04 -19.50 24.08
C ALA A 55 -20.02 -20.72 24.98
N SER A 56 -19.21 -20.66 26.04
CA SER A 56 -19.16 -21.71 27.07
C SER A 56 -19.34 -21.13 28.47
N GLY A 57 -19.96 -21.90 29.35
CA GLY A 57 -20.15 -21.53 30.75
C GLY A 57 -19.92 -22.70 31.69
N GLY A 58 -19.11 -22.56 32.76
CA GLY A 58 -18.79 -23.61 33.71
C GLY A 58 -18.65 -23.11 35.13
N TYR A 59 -18.86 -24.01 36.10
CA TYR A 59 -18.63 -23.67 37.51
C TYR A 59 -17.13 -23.71 37.85
N ALA A 60 -16.46 -24.82 37.60
CA ALA A 60 -15.04 -24.98 37.88
C ALA A 60 -14.15 -24.40 36.76
N GLY A 61 -14.58 -24.53 35.50
CA GLY A 61 -13.84 -23.99 34.36
C GLY A 61 -14.65 -23.88 33.08
N SER A 62 -14.29 -22.97 32.19
CA SER A 62 -14.80 -22.89 30.83
C SER A 62 -13.72 -22.56 29.84
N GLY A 63 -13.77 -23.22 28.70
CA GLY A 63 -12.88 -22.94 27.55
C GLY A 63 -13.70 -22.72 26.27
N GLU A 64 -13.30 -21.76 25.44
CA GLU A 64 -13.94 -21.49 24.18
C GLU A 64 -12.89 -21.27 23.10
N ALA A 65 -13.07 -21.95 21.96
CA ALA A 65 -12.23 -21.71 20.77
C ALA A 65 -13.11 -21.59 19.53
N THR A 66 -12.99 -20.48 18.83
CA THR A 66 -13.68 -20.24 17.56
C THR A 66 -12.71 -19.99 16.42
N LEU A 67 -12.98 -20.61 15.28
CA LEU A 67 -12.13 -20.54 14.11
C LEU A 67 -12.98 -20.25 12.86
N ALA A 68 -12.67 -19.20 12.13
CA ALA A 68 -13.28 -18.87 10.85
C ALA A 68 -12.19 -18.71 9.78
N PHE A 69 -12.22 -19.56 8.76
CA PHE A 69 -11.27 -19.55 7.67
C PHE A 69 -11.98 -19.34 6.34
N VAL A 70 -11.49 -18.40 5.53
CA VAL A 70 -11.95 -18.14 4.17
C VAL A 70 -10.75 -18.15 3.25
N ASP A 71 -10.74 -19.06 2.30
CA ASP A 71 -9.73 -19.15 1.23
C ASP A 71 -10.41 -18.91 -0.11
N VAL A 72 -10.03 -17.87 -0.83
CA VAL A 72 -10.55 -17.53 -2.16
C VAL A 72 -9.42 -17.56 -3.17
N GLU A 73 -9.55 -18.43 -4.16
CA GLU A 73 -8.70 -18.47 -5.34
C GLU A 73 -9.55 -18.18 -6.57
N SER A 74 -9.24 -17.14 -7.33
CA SER A 74 -10.09 -16.70 -8.43
C SER A 74 -9.29 -16.22 -9.63
N GLU A 75 -9.75 -16.63 -10.81
CA GLU A 75 -9.14 -16.23 -12.08
C GLU A 75 -10.24 -15.72 -13.02
N THR A 76 -10.09 -14.49 -13.51
CA THR A 76 -10.95 -13.89 -14.54
C THR A 76 -10.05 -13.47 -15.69
N LYS A 77 -10.09 -14.23 -16.79
CA LYS A 77 -9.13 -14.07 -17.88
C LYS A 77 -9.79 -13.99 -19.24
N ILE A 78 -9.30 -13.09 -20.07
CA ILE A 78 -9.54 -13.05 -21.52
C ILE A 78 -8.16 -13.15 -22.19
N ASP A 79 -8.06 -14.05 -23.18
CA ASP A 79 -6.88 -14.17 -24.01
C ASP A 79 -7.30 -14.28 -25.48
N SER A 80 -6.90 -13.33 -26.29
CA SER A 80 -7.26 -13.29 -27.71
C SER A 80 -6.04 -13.19 -28.60
N ALA A 81 -5.85 -14.21 -29.44
CA ALA A 81 -4.92 -14.24 -30.57
C ALA A 81 -5.64 -14.16 -31.93
N ALA A 82 -6.87 -13.70 -31.95
CA ALA A 82 -7.73 -13.67 -33.14
C ALA A 82 -7.39 -12.52 -34.08
N ASN A 83 -7.73 -12.68 -35.36
CA ASN A 83 -7.82 -11.55 -36.29
C ASN A 83 -9.19 -10.88 -36.12
N VAL A 84 -9.20 -9.56 -36.13
CA VAL A 84 -10.42 -8.77 -35.91
C VAL A 84 -10.58 -7.72 -37.00
N ALA A 85 -11.79 -7.68 -37.59
CA ALA A 85 -12.21 -6.65 -38.54
C ALA A 85 -13.50 -6.00 -38.03
N ALA A 86 -13.35 -4.87 -37.32
CA ALA A 86 -14.44 -4.03 -36.81
C ALA A 86 -14.14 -2.55 -37.12
N GLU A 87 -13.93 -2.25 -38.40
CA GLU A 87 -13.38 -0.95 -38.85
C GLU A 87 -14.22 0.26 -38.41
N ASN A 88 -15.56 0.08 -38.26
CA ASN A 88 -16.49 1.12 -37.80
C ASN A 88 -16.88 0.96 -36.33
N GLY A 89 -16.36 -0.03 -35.62
CA GLY A 89 -16.73 -0.38 -34.24
C GLY A 89 -15.54 -0.48 -33.29
N ILE A 90 -15.87 -0.81 -32.06
CA ILE A 90 -14.90 -1.00 -30.97
C ILE A 90 -14.51 -2.48 -30.88
N TYR A 91 -13.23 -2.77 -30.82
CA TYR A 91 -12.75 -4.05 -30.30
C TYR A 91 -12.47 -3.92 -28.80
N SER A 92 -13.20 -4.67 -27.98
CA SER A 92 -13.13 -4.54 -26.53
C SER A 92 -12.88 -5.88 -25.84
N LEU A 93 -11.88 -5.93 -24.95
CA LEU A 93 -11.65 -6.99 -24.00
C LEU A 93 -11.85 -6.43 -22.58
N LEU A 94 -12.81 -6.99 -21.81
CA LEU A 94 -13.10 -6.57 -20.45
C LEU A 94 -13.05 -7.77 -19.52
N ALA A 95 -11.94 -7.95 -18.78
CA ALA A 95 -11.85 -8.85 -17.64
C ALA A 95 -12.15 -8.06 -16.36
N GLN A 96 -13.22 -8.42 -15.64
CA GLN A 96 -13.64 -7.71 -14.42
C GLN A 96 -13.95 -8.69 -13.31
N GLN A 97 -13.39 -8.42 -12.13
CA GLN A 97 -13.68 -9.16 -10.92
C GLN A 97 -14.06 -8.23 -9.77
N ILE A 98 -15.18 -8.54 -9.11
CA ILE A 98 -15.60 -7.90 -7.86
C ILE A 98 -15.54 -8.96 -6.77
N LEU A 99 -14.82 -8.67 -5.68
CA LEU A 99 -14.59 -9.62 -4.61
C LEU A 99 -14.90 -9.00 -3.24
N LYS A 100 -15.84 -9.63 -2.53
CA LYS A 100 -16.16 -9.35 -1.14
C LYS A 100 -15.94 -10.61 -0.32
N ALA A 101 -15.01 -10.55 0.66
CA ALA A 101 -14.69 -11.71 1.48
C ALA A 101 -14.59 -11.34 2.97
N ALA A 102 -15.17 -12.16 3.85
CA ALA A 102 -15.14 -11.91 5.27
C ALA A 102 -14.93 -13.20 6.08
N ALA A 103 -14.00 -13.15 7.04
CA ALA A 103 -13.84 -14.15 8.09
C ALA A 103 -14.18 -13.52 9.44
N GLU A 104 -15.16 -14.06 10.17
CA GLU A 104 -15.59 -13.56 11.47
C GLU A 104 -15.58 -14.66 12.52
N SER A 105 -14.87 -14.45 13.63
CA SER A 105 -14.75 -15.39 14.73
C SER A 105 -15.05 -14.70 16.06
N LYS A 106 -16.03 -15.23 16.84
CA LYS A 106 -16.43 -14.70 18.14
C LYS A 106 -16.53 -15.80 19.19
N GLY A 107 -15.65 -15.78 20.19
CA GLY A 107 -15.62 -16.74 21.31
C GLY A 107 -15.79 -16.07 22.64
N LEU A 108 -16.73 -16.56 23.47
CA LEU A 108 -17.00 -16.08 24.82
C LEU A 108 -16.97 -17.22 25.83
N ALA A 109 -16.18 -17.07 26.89
CA ALA A 109 -16.12 -18.04 27.98
C ALA A 109 -16.41 -17.38 29.32
N ALA A 110 -17.19 -18.06 30.20
CA ALA A 110 -17.46 -17.57 31.55
C ALA A 110 -17.41 -18.72 32.58
N ALA A 111 -16.76 -18.51 33.73
CA ALA A 111 -16.68 -19.50 34.78
C ALA A 111 -16.56 -18.86 36.16
N VAL A 112 -16.98 -19.61 37.24
CA VAL A 112 -16.63 -19.22 38.60
C VAL A 112 -15.15 -19.52 38.88
N GLY A 113 -14.60 -20.61 38.39
CA GLY A 113 -13.20 -20.95 38.51
C GLY A 113 -12.31 -20.22 37.48
N VAL A 114 -11.91 -20.89 36.41
CA VAL A 114 -11.02 -20.39 35.35
C VAL A 114 -11.75 -20.33 34.01
N SER A 115 -11.59 -19.24 33.24
CA SER A 115 -12.14 -19.14 31.90
C SER A 115 -11.09 -18.77 30.86
N THR A 116 -11.19 -19.36 29.67
CA THR A 116 -10.34 -19.01 28.52
C THR A 116 -11.16 -18.86 27.25
N GLY A 117 -10.99 -17.75 26.55
CA GLY A 117 -11.65 -17.50 25.26
C GLY A 117 -10.61 -17.30 24.14
N ALA A 118 -10.77 -18.00 23.03
CA ALA A 118 -9.93 -17.83 21.85
C ALA A 118 -10.76 -17.61 20.59
N ALA A 119 -10.36 -16.69 19.73
CA ALA A 119 -10.99 -16.43 18.44
C ALA A 119 -9.93 -16.26 17.36
N ILE A 120 -10.04 -17.01 16.27
CA ILE A 120 -9.15 -16.94 15.12
C ILE A 120 -9.98 -16.70 13.87
N ALA A 121 -9.73 -15.62 13.17
CA ALA A 121 -10.29 -15.32 11.86
C ALA A 121 -9.14 -15.17 10.84
N ARG A 122 -9.21 -15.95 9.77
CA ARG A 122 -8.20 -15.89 8.70
C ARG A 122 -8.87 -15.78 7.35
N LEU A 123 -8.43 -14.82 6.56
CA LEU A 123 -8.83 -14.59 5.19
C LEU A 123 -7.61 -14.65 4.27
N THR A 124 -7.65 -15.55 3.29
CA THR A 124 -6.65 -15.64 2.23
C THR A 124 -7.32 -15.42 0.89
N VAL A 125 -6.81 -14.51 0.08
CA VAL A 125 -7.39 -14.13 -1.21
C VAL A 125 -6.32 -14.08 -2.27
N LYS A 126 -6.53 -14.80 -3.39
CA LYS A 126 -5.63 -14.82 -4.54
C LYS A 126 -6.40 -14.51 -5.82
N PRO A 127 -6.64 -13.24 -6.13
CA PRO A 127 -7.34 -12.83 -7.33
C PRO A 127 -6.36 -12.66 -8.50
N VAL A 128 -6.73 -13.16 -9.66
CA VAL A 128 -6.04 -12.93 -10.92
C VAL A 128 -7.03 -12.40 -11.94
N VAL A 129 -6.80 -11.18 -12.43
CA VAL A 129 -7.61 -10.54 -13.47
C VAL A 129 -6.72 -10.23 -14.67
N CYS A 130 -7.04 -10.78 -15.83
CA CYS A 130 -6.19 -10.61 -17.00
C CYS A 130 -7.02 -10.37 -18.26
N ALA A 131 -6.74 -9.30 -18.99
CA ALA A 131 -7.25 -9.04 -20.33
C ALA A 131 -6.07 -8.93 -21.29
N ALA A 132 -5.87 -9.94 -22.14
CA ALA A 132 -4.71 -10.03 -23.02
C ALA A 132 -5.11 -10.16 -24.51
N ILE A 133 -4.43 -9.41 -25.36
CA ILE A 133 -4.30 -9.70 -26.77
C ILE A 133 -2.91 -10.30 -26.98
N SER A 134 -2.83 -11.58 -27.31
CA SER A 134 -1.58 -12.33 -27.44
C SER A 134 -1.11 -12.51 -28.89
N GLY A 135 -1.74 -11.80 -29.84
CA GLY A 135 -1.39 -11.84 -31.26
C GLY A 135 -2.54 -11.40 -32.15
N GLY A 136 -2.38 -11.60 -33.47
CA GLY A 136 -3.38 -11.34 -34.48
C GLY A 136 -3.26 -9.99 -35.17
N THR A 137 -4.06 -9.82 -36.21
CA THR A 137 -4.20 -8.57 -36.95
C THR A 137 -5.55 -7.94 -36.62
N ILE A 138 -5.53 -6.72 -36.11
CA ILE A 138 -6.72 -6.03 -35.61
C ILE A 138 -6.93 -4.76 -36.41
N LYS A 139 -8.10 -4.65 -37.04
CA LYS A 139 -8.59 -3.43 -37.69
C LYS A 139 -9.86 -3.00 -36.97
N ALA A 140 -9.83 -1.85 -36.29
CA ALA A 140 -10.98 -1.35 -35.53
C ALA A 140 -10.99 0.18 -35.52
N LYS A 141 -12.15 0.75 -35.16
CA LYS A 141 -12.24 2.17 -34.87
C LYS A 141 -11.52 2.51 -33.58
N ASN A 142 -11.86 1.81 -32.50
CA ASN A 142 -11.22 1.92 -31.19
C ASN A 142 -10.79 0.54 -30.67
N LEU A 143 -9.73 0.53 -29.87
CA LEU A 143 -9.31 -0.61 -29.05
C LEU A 143 -9.49 -0.30 -27.58
N VAL A 144 -10.11 -1.22 -26.83
CA VAL A 144 -10.24 -1.13 -25.37
C VAL A 144 -9.86 -2.48 -24.74
N VAL A 145 -8.79 -2.50 -23.98
CA VAL A 145 -8.34 -3.67 -23.19
C VAL A 145 -8.34 -3.28 -21.73
N LYS A 146 -9.24 -3.89 -20.93
CA LYS A 146 -9.38 -3.56 -19.50
C LYS A 146 -9.26 -4.79 -18.61
N ALA A 147 -8.44 -4.69 -17.58
CA ALA A 147 -8.39 -5.60 -16.44
C ALA A 147 -8.76 -4.83 -15.16
N LEU A 148 -9.91 -5.16 -14.56
CA LEU A 148 -10.51 -4.41 -13.46
C LEU A 148 -10.70 -5.31 -12.22
N PHE A 149 -10.01 -5.00 -11.13
CA PHE A 149 -10.20 -5.67 -9.83
C PHE A 149 -10.85 -4.71 -8.83
N ASN A 150 -12.04 -5.05 -8.32
CA ASN A 150 -12.87 -4.20 -7.45
C ASN A 150 -13.12 -2.79 -8.01
N VAL A 151 -13.30 -2.73 -9.32
CA VAL A 151 -13.55 -1.51 -10.09
C VAL A 151 -14.75 -1.74 -11.01
N ASN A 152 -15.65 -0.77 -11.10
CA ASN A 152 -16.80 -0.80 -11.98
C ASN A 152 -16.40 -0.62 -13.46
N ASN A 153 -17.27 -0.97 -14.37
CA ASN A 153 -17.01 -0.86 -15.81
C ASN A 153 -16.77 0.59 -16.30
N ASP A 154 -17.32 1.57 -15.59
CA ASP A 154 -17.09 3.01 -15.81
C ASP A 154 -15.76 3.53 -15.23
N ASN A 155 -14.91 2.63 -14.73
CA ASN A 155 -13.62 2.88 -14.05
C ASN A 155 -13.75 3.56 -12.67
N THR A 156 -14.93 3.62 -12.06
CA THR A 156 -15.08 4.03 -10.66
C THR A 156 -14.78 2.88 -9.71
N TYR A 157 -14.28 3.17 -8.52
CA TYR A 157 -14.06 2.15 -7.50
C TYR A 157 -15.40 1.62 -6.96
N THR A 158 -15.50 0.31 -6.76
CA THR A 158 -16.73 -0.27 -6.22
C THR A 158 -16.73 -0.26 -4.68
N GLU A 159 -17.85 0.10 -4.07
CA GLU A 159 -18.06 -0.04 -2.63
C GLU A 159 -18.24 -1.51 -2.21
N ASN A 160 -18.53 -2.40 -3.13
CA ASN A 160 -18.74 -3.82 -2.87
C ASN A 160 -17.47 -4.65 -2.75
N GLY A 161 -16.30 -4.09 -3.09
CA GLY A 161 -15.01 -4.79 -3.03
C GLY A 161 -14.32 -4.60 -1.68
N SER A 162 -14.58 -5.48 -0.68
CA SER A 162 -13.95 -5.38 0.63
C SER A 162 -13.51 -6.75 1.17
N MET A 163 -12.37 -6.78 1.85
CA MET A 163 -11.78 -7.97 2.46
C MET A 163 -11.61 -7.73 3.96
N THR A 164 -12.32 -8.51 4.79
CA THR A 164 -12.40 -8.25 6.23
C THR A 164 -12.08 -9.50 7.04
N SER A 165 -11.27 -9.35 8.09
CA SER A 165 -11.03 -10.39 9.10
C SER A 165 -11.28 -9.86 10.50
N ASN A 166 -12.23 -10.45 11.22
CA ASN A 166 -12.65 -10.02 12.55
C ASN A 166 -12.53 -11.16 13.57
N ALA A 167 -11.71 -10.98 14.60
CA ALA A 167 -11.56 -11.92 15.70
C ALA A 167 -11.88 -11.26 17.05
N TYR A 168 -12.86 -11.79 17.78
CA TYR A 168 -13.28 -11.27 19.07
C TYR A 168 -13.29 -12.39 20.12
N ALA A 169 -12.50 -12.26 21.17
CA ALA A 169 -12.43 -13.21 22.27
C ALA A 169 -12.78 -12.55 23.60
N GLY A 170 -13.58 -13.21 24.42
CA GLY A 170 -13.94 -12.76 25.76
C GLY A 170 -13.81 -13.87 26.79
N ALA A 171 -13.31 -13.55 28.01
CA ALA A 171 -13.26 -14.45 29.14
C ALA A 171 -13.60 -13.71 30.44
N ALA A 172 -14.47 -14.29 31.24
CA ALA A 172 -14.82 -13.79 32.57
C ALA A 172 -14.76 -14.92 33.63
N ALA A 173 -14.02 -14.69 34.72
CA ALA A 173 -13.87 -15.70 35.79
C ALA A 173 -13.73 -15.09 37.18
N ALA A 174 -13.99 -15.87 38.24
CA ALA A 174 -13.64 -15.42 39.58
C ALA A 174 -12.15 -15.63 39.89
N LEU A 175 -11.52 -16.73 39.47
CA LEU A 175 -10.11 -16.99 39.77
C LEU A 175 -9.15 -16.46 38.69
N ALA A 176 -9.30 -16.96 37.46
CA ALA A 176 -8.42 -16.52 36.35
C ALA A 176 -9.14 -16.47 35.01
N GLY A 177 -8.96 -15.38 34.27
CA GLY A 177 -9.52 -15.18 32.93
C GLY A 177 -8.44 -14.93 31.88
N GLY A 178 -8.49 -15.66 30.75
CA GLY A 178 -7.56 -15.48 29.66
C GLY A 178 -8.23 -15.33 28.29
N THR A 179 -7.78 -14.42 27.44
CA THR A 179 -8.30 -14.27 26.07
C THR A 179 -7.21 -14.20 25.04
N GLY A 180 -7.50 -14.75 23.85
CA GLY A 180 -6.66 -14.61 22.65
C GLY A 180 -7.48 -14.35 21.39
N ALA A 181 -7.26 -13.23 20.70
CA ALA A 181 -7.88 -12.94 19.42
C ALA A 181 -6.81 -12.82 18.34
N ASN A 182 -7.01 -13.51 17.20
CA ASN A 182 -6.11 -13.42 16.05
C ASN A 182 -6.92 -13.18 14.77
N ALA A 183 -6.69 -12.02 14.13
CA ALA A 183 -7.27 -11.68 12.84
C ALA A 183 -6.16 -11.57 11.79
N GLU A 184 -6.26 -12.38 10.72
CA GLU A 184 -5.25 -12.42 9.66
C GLU A 184 -5.89 -12.21 8.29
N ILE A 185 -5.29 -11.34 7.46
CA ILE A 185 -5.64 -11.14 6.07
C ILE A 185 -4.37 -11.32 5.23
N THR A 186 -4.45 -12.16 4.21
CA THR A 186 -3.39 -12.29 3.21
C THR A 186 -4.01 -12.13 1.83
N VAL A 187 -3.54 -11.15 1.08
CA VAL A 187 -3.88 -10.93 -0.33
C VAL A 187 -2.63 -11.10 -1.16
N ASP A 188 -2.74 -11.88 -2.23
CA ASP A 188 -1.68 -12.11 -3.23
C ASP A 188 -2.34 -12.12 -4.60
N GLY A 189 -2.37 -10.97 -5.27
CA GLY A 189 -3.20 -10.76 -6.43
C GLY A 189 -2.55 -9.99 -7.57
N SER A 190 -3.22 -10.03 -8.74
CA SER A 190 -2.79 -9.27 -9.90
C SER A 190 -3.94 -8.82 -10.79
N ALA A 191 -3.76 -7.66 -11.43
CA ALA A 191 -4.56 -7.16 -12.53
C ALA A 191 -3.64 -6.82 -13.71
N THR A 192 -3.85 -7.44 -14.89
CA THR A 192 -2.99 -7.26 -16.05
C THR A 192 -3.81 -6.99 -17.31
N ALA A 193 -3.58 -5.83 -17.93
CA ALA A 193 -4.09 -5.51 -19.27
C ALA A 193 -2.92 -5.48 -20.26
N GLU A 194 -2.99 -6.29 -21.31
CA GLU A 194 -1.84 -6.51 -22.19
C GLU A 194 -2.20 -6.58 -23.67
N VAL A 195 -1.34 -6.00 -24.51
CA VAL A 195 -1.35 -6.20 -25.96
C VAL A 195 0.04 -6.65 -26.39
N GLU A 196 0.15 -7.88 -26.90
CA GLU A 196 1.41 -8.49 -27.23
C GLU A 196 1.39 -9.13 -28.63
N ASN A 197 2.51 -9.03 -29.35
CA ASN A 197 2.72 -9.68 -30.66
C ASN A 197 1.62 -9.41 -31.69
N ALA A 198 0.98 -8.24 -31.67
CA ALA A 198 -0.16 -7.89 -32.50
C ALA A 198 0.19 -6.80 -33.54
N THR A 199 -0.59 -6.77 -34.62
CA THR A 199 -0.56 -5.67 -35.59
C THR A 199 -1.92 -4.97 -35.58
N LEU A 200 -1.95 -3.68 -35.20
CA LEU A 200 -3.16 -2.90 -35.05
C LEU A 200 -3.23 -1.76 -36.07
N THR A 201 -4.35 -1.65 -36.74
CA THR A 201 -4.72 -0.48 -37.55
C THR A 201 -6.01 0.10 -36.95
N LEU A 202 -5.87 1.26 -36.32
CA LEU A 202 -6.97 1.93 -35.63
C LEU A 202 -7.24 3.29 -36.26
N THR A 203 -8.51 3.70 -36.34
CA THR A 203 -8.88 5.03 -36.85
C THR A 203 -9.05 6.06 -35.73
N GLU A 204 -9.27 5.62 -34.50
CA GLU A 204 -9.38 6.49 -33.32
C GLU A 204 -8.44 6.03 -32.19
N ASP A 205 -8.97 5.72 -31.02
CA ASP A 205 -8.19 5.61 -29.78
C ASP A 205 -7.85 4.15 -29.42
N ALA A 206 -6.72 3.94 -28.75
CA ALA A 206 -6.38 2.71 -28.06
C ALA A 206 -6.24 2.95 -26.57
N LEU A 207 -6.94 2.16 -25.76
CA LEU A 207 -6.84 2.15 -24.30
C LEU A 207 -6.43 0.76 -23.80
N VAL A 208 -5.30 0.69 -23.10
CA VAL A 208 -4.86 -0.48 -22.34
C VAL A 208 -4.86 -0.07 -20.88
N LEU A 209 -5.84 -0.53 -20.09
CA LEU A 209 -6.08 -0.11 -18.71
C LEU A 209 -6.05 -1.31 -17.77
N SER A 210 -5.15 -1.29 -16.83
CA SER A 210 -5.22 -2.12 -15.63
C SER A 210 -5.55 -1.25 -14.42
N LYS A 211 -6.64 -1.57 -13.71
CA LYS A 211 -7.05 -0.80 -12.54
C LYS A 211 -7.49 -1.72 -11.42
N ALA A 212 -6.96 -1.47 -10.22
CA ALA A 212 -7.23 -2.30 -9.05
C ALA A 212 -7.53 -1.46 -7.80
N ASN A 213 -8.42 -2.00 -6.95
CA ASN A 213 -8.72 -1.43 -5.63
C ASN A 213 -8.62 -2.51 -4.55
N GLY A 214 -7.70 -2.29 -3.58
CA GLY A 214 -7.51 -3.13 -2.40
C GLY A 214 -8.07 -2.48 -1.13
N SER A 215 -9.25 -2.92 -0.64
CA SER A 215 -9.81 -2.49 0.65
C SER A 215 -9.73 -3.62 1.67
N LEU A 216 -8.84 -3.49 2.67
CA LEU A 216 -8.53 -4.51 3.67
C LEU A 216 -8.81 -3.99 5.08
N THR A 217 -9.60 -4.74 5.88
CA THR A 217 -9.86 -4.37 7.27
C THR A 217 -9.65 -5.55 8.21
N GLY A 218 -8.65 -5.47 9.07
CA GLY A 218 -8.33 -6.46 10.10
C GLY A 218 -8.66 -5.97 11.50
N ASN A 219 -9.58 -6.65 12.23
CA ASN A 219 -9.96 -6.27 13.57
C ASN A 219 -9.78 -7.43 14.54
N GLY A 220 -9.00 -7.19 15.59
CA GLY A 220 -8.85 -8.10 16.74
C GLY A 220 -9.28 -7.43 18.03
N ALA A 221 -10.08 -8.10 18.84
CA ALA A 221 -10.41 -7.62 20.19
C ALA A 221 -10.41 -8.75 21.22
N GLY A 222 -9.76 -8.50 22.37
CA GLY A 222 -9.68 -9.41 23.51
C GLY A 222 -10.14 -8.72 24.80
N LEU A 223 -11.08 -9.32 25.54
CA LEU A 223 -11.53 -8.85 26.84
C LEU A 223 -11.38 -9.96 27.89
N ALA A 224 -10.50 -9.77 28.86
CA ALA A 224 -10.33 -10.67 30.01
C ALA A 224 -10.72 -9.95 31.30
N ALA A 225 -11.57 -10.61 32.13
CA ALA A 225 -11.93 -10.12 33.44
C ALA A 225 -11.88 -11.26 34.47
N ALA A 226 -11.24 -11.01 35.64
CA ALA A 226 -11.20 -11.98 36.71
C ALA A 226 -10.93 -11.31 38.06
N VAL A 227 -11.42 -11.91 39.16
CA VAL A 227 -11.08 -11.43 40.51
C VAL A 227 -9.64 -11.74 40.86
N GLY A 228 -9.12 -12.92 40.52
CA GLY A 228 -7.72 -13.27 40.72
C GLY A 228 -6.80 -12.61 39.68
N GLY A 229 -6.72 -13.17 38.48
CA GLY A 229 -5.86 -12.68 37.43
C GLY A 229 -6.49 -12.69 36.05
N ALA A 230 -6.28 -11.64 35.26
CA ALA A 230 -6.79 -11.51 33.89
C ALA A 230 -5.67 -11.21 32.86
N VAL A 231 -5.65 -11.97 31.75
CA VAL A 231 -4.69 -11.75 30.66
C VAL A 231 -5.41 -11.71 29.31
N GLY A 232 -5.16 -10.67 28.53
CA GLY A 232 -5.74 -10.51 27.18
C GLY A 232 -4.67 -10.34 26.10
N GLY A 233 -4.69 -11.22 25.08
CA GLY A 233 -3.80 -11.15 23.92
C GLY A 233 -4.56 -10.87 22.62
N VAL A 234 -4.04 -10.01 21.75
CA VAL A 234 -4.61 -9.74 20.44
C VAL A 234 -3.50 -9.62 19.39
N VAL A 235 -3.68 -10.35 18.31
CA VAL A 235 -2.80 -10.25 17.13
C VAL A 235 -3.66 -9.90 15.93
N VAL A 236 -3.23 -8.88 15.17
CA VAL A 236 -3.80 -8.55 13.87
C VAL A 236 -2.67 -8.53 12.85
N LYS A 237 -2.82 -9.29 11.78
CA LYS A 237 -1.82 -9.35 10.71
C LYS A 237 -2.50 -9.11 9.37
N ILE A 238 -1.97 -8.15 8.61
CA ILE A 238 -2.43 -7.84 7.26
C ILE A 238 -1.23 -7.87 6.33
N SER A 239 -1.32 -8.70 5.29
CA SER A 239 -0.31 -8.81 4.23
C SER A 239 -0.99 -8.62 2.89
N ASN A 240 -0.56 -7.61 2.15
CA ASN A 240 -1.11 -7.25 0.85
C ASN A 240 0.03 -7.21 -0.18
N THR A 241 0.02 -8.14 -1.11
CA THR A 241 0.89 -8.16 -2.28
C THR A 241 0.00 -8.04 -3.51
N PHE A 242 0.21 -6.99 -4.30
CA PHE A 242 -0.61 -6.78 -5.49
C PHE A 242 0.17 -6.18 -6.66
N GLU A 243 -0.04 -6.74 -7.85
CA GLU A 243 0.55 -6.24 -9.09
C GLU A 243 -0.52 -5.67 -10.02
N THR A 244 -0.32 -4.45 -10.50
CA THR A 244 -1.19 -3.77 -11.48
C THR A 244 -0.38 -3.42 -12.72
N ILE A 245 -0.63 -4.11 -13.84
CA ILE A 245 0.21 -4.02 -15.03
C ILE A 245 -0.62 -3.66 -16.26
N ALA A 246 -0.27 -2.57 -16.94
CA ALA A 246 -0.77 -2.23 -18.26
C ALA A 246 0.40 -2.18 -19.26
N ARG A 247 0.36 -2.99 -20.33
CA ARG A 247 1.51 -3.04 -21.25
C ARG A 247 1.17 -3.28 -22.71
N ILE A 248 2.00 -2.72 -23.60
CA ILE A 248 2.05 -3.00 -25.03
C ILE A 248 3.44 -3.52 -25.36
N THR A 249 3.55 -4.75 -25.87
CA THR A 249 4.85 -5.40 -26.09
C THR A 249 4.92 -6.02 -27.47
N ARG A 250 6.04 -5.86 -28.19
CA ARG A 250 6.29 -6.44 -29.53
C ARG A 250 5.13 -6.21 -30.50
N THR A 251 4.52 -5.03 -30.46
CA THR A 251 3.30 -4.70 -31.17
C THR A 251 3.54 -3.54 -32.14
N THR A 252 2.92 -3.62 -33.30
CA THR A 252 2.87 -2.51 -34.25
C THR A 252 1.50 -1.86 -34.24
N ILE A 253 1.44 -0.55 -33.96
CA ILE A 253 0.20 0.23 -34.00
C ILE A 253 0.34 1.36 -35.01
N THR A 254 -0.56 1.42 -35.97
CA THR A 254 -0.56 2.44 -37.03
C THR A 254 -1.87 3.21 -37.03
N ALA A 255 -1.77 4.53 -37.15
CA ALA A 255 -2.87 5.46 -37.40
C ALA A 255 -3.91 5.65 -36.29
N ALA A 256 -3.62 5.26 -35.05
CA ALA A 256 -4.47 5.61 -33.92
C ALA A 256 -4.49 7.13 -33.68
N ARG A 257 -5.61 7.66 -33.17
CA ARG A 257 -5.68 9.06 -32.72
C ARG A 257 -4.87 9.21 -31.43
N ASN A 258 -5.31 8.57 -30.35
CA ASN A 258 -4.57 8.57 -29.09
C ASN A 258 -4.32 7.13 -28.63
N ILE A 259 -3.21 6.93 -27.94
CA ILE A 259 -2.86 5.66 -27.32
C ILE A 259 -2.58 5.90 -25.84
N SER A 260 -3.33 5.22 -24.98
CA SER A 260 -3.19 5.31 -23.53
C SER A 260 -2.89 3.94 -22.94
N VAL A 261 -1.77 3.85 -22.21
CA VAL A 261 -1.37 2.69 -21.41
C VAL A 261 -1.38 3.15 -19.95
N LEU A 262 -2.36 2.69 -19.19
CA LEU A 262 -2.61 3.18 -17.84
C LEU A 262 -2.66 2.02 -16.85
N ALA A 263 -1.77 2.04 -15.85
CA ALA A 263 -1.82 1.20 -14.66
C ALA A 263 -2.18 2.06 -13.45
N ASP A 264 -3.25 1.70 -12.73
CA ASP A 264 -3.78 2.49 -11.62
C ASP A 264 -4.15 1.57 -10.45
N TYR A 265 -3.42 1.68 -9.35
CA TYR A 265 -3.71 0.99 -8.09
C TYR A 265 -4.22 1.98 -7.06
N SER A 266 -5.28 1.61 -6.35
CA SER A 266 -5.73 2.31 -5.14
C SER A 266 -5.98 1.30 -4.03
N GLY A 267 -5.57 1.63 -2.81
CA GLY A 267 -5.72 0.71 -1.69
C GLY A 267 -5.99 1.41 -0.36
N THR A 268 -6.76 0.74 0.50
CA THR A 268 -6.94 1.15 1.89
C THR A 268 -6.72 -0.05 2.79
N VAL A 269 -5.78 0.06 3.72
CA VAL A 269 -5.49 -0.97 4.73
C VAL A 269 -5.76 -0.40 6.11
N GLU A 270 -6.67 -1.06 6.84
CA GLU A 270 -7.01 -0.68 8.20
C GLU A 270 -6.78 -1.87 9.16
N GLY A 271 -5.93 -1.68 10.16
CA GLY A 271 -5.64 -2.66 11.20
C GLY A 271 -5.99 -2.15 12.59
N ASN A 272 -6.80 -2.91 13.35
CA ASN A 272 -7.17 -2.56 14.71
C ASN A 272 -6.94 -3.75 15.66
N ALA A 273 -6.04 -3.58 16.64
CA ALA A 273 -5.78 -4.56 17.71
C ALA A 273 -6.14 -3.95 19.08
N LYS A 274 -7.18 -4.47 19.76
CA LYS A 274 -7.63 -3.94 21.05
C LYS A 274 -7.65 -5.01 22.11
N GLY A 275 -6.86 -4.84 23.19
CA GLY A 275 -6.85 -5.72 24.36
C GLY A 275 -7.25 -4.98 25.64
N THR A 276 -8.11 -5.61 26.45
CA THR A 276 -8.49 -5.09 27.75
C THR A 276 -8.43 -6.21 28.78
N ALA A 277 -7.79 -5.98 29.92
CA ALA A 277 -7.73 -6.92 31.03
C ALA A 277 -8.02 -6.22 32.35
N GLY A 278 -8.88 -6.82 33.16
CA GLY A 278 -9.22 -6.33 34.49
C GLY A 278 -9.16 -7.43 35.55
N GLY A 279 -8.40 -7.22 36.65
CA GLY A 279 -8.23 -8.19 37.71
C GLY A 279 -8.09 -7.53 39.10
N LEU A 280 -8.48 -8.21 40.18
CA LEU A 280 -8.23 -7.68 41.53
C LEU A 280 -6.75 -7.84 41.90
N LEU A 281 -6.12 -8.97 41.57
CA LEU A 281 -4.71 -9.20 41.88
C LEU A 281 -3.79 -8.80 40.73
N VAL A 282 -3.98 -9.39 39.56
CA VAL A 282 -3.10 -9.16 38.40
C VAL A 282 -3.89 -8.93 37.11
N ALA A 283 -3.48 -8.01 36.28
CA ALA A 283 -4.01 -7.83 34.93
C ALA A 283 -2.88 -7.59 33.90
N GLY A 284 -3.00 -8.22 32.73
CA GLY A 284 -2.04 -8.06 31.67
C GLY A 284 -2.66 -8.02 30.27
N THR A 285 -2.12 -7.21 29.38
CA THR A 285 -2.52 -7.18 27.97
C THR A 285 -1.34 -7.23 27.03
N ALA A 286 -1.51 -7.93 25.89
CA ALA A 286 -0.51 -7.95 24.83
C ALA A 286 -1.21 -7.75 23.47
N GLN A 287 -0.84 -6.73 22.73
CA GLN A 287 -1.37 -6.43 21.40
C GLN A 287 -0.24 -6.34 20.37
N SER A 288 -0.44 -7.00 19.24
CA SER A 288 0.43 -6.86 18.06
C SER A 288 -0.42 -6.55 16.84
N LEU A 289 0.00 -5.55 16.09
CA LEU A 289 -0.53 -5.24 14.78
C LEU A 289 0.63 -5.22 13.78
N ASP A 290 0.60 -6.15 12.82
CA ASP A 290 1.60 -6.25 11.77
C ASP A 290 0.93 -5.96 10.42
N ILE A 291 1.38 -4.91 9.72
CA ILE A 291 0.93 -4.53 8.39
C ILE A 291 2.10 -4.62 7.42
N THR A 292 1.94 -5.41 6.37
CA THR A 292 2.92 -5.54 5.29
C THR A 292 2.23 -5.27 3.97
N GLU A 293 2.74 -4.32 3.19
CA GLU A 293 2.34 -4.04 1.81
C GLU A 293 3.51 -4.18 0.86
N ASP A 294 3.26 -4.83 -0.28
CA ASP A 294 4.20 -4.96 -1.40
C ASP A 294 3.42 -4.73 -2.70
N ILE A 295 3.42 -3.49 -3.17
CA ILE A 295 2.61 -3.04 -4.29
C ILE A 295 3.50 -2.72 -5.48
N THR A 296 3.14 -3.25 -6.64
CA THR A 296 3.82 -2.94 -7.90
C THR A 296 2.81 -2.46 -8.94
N THR A 297 3.03 -1.24 -9.46
CA THR A 297 2.18 -0.63 -10.49
C THR A 297 3.03 -0.27 -11.71
N THR A 298 2.77 -0.90 -12.85
CA THR A 298 3.62 -0.75 -14.05
C THR A 298 2.79 -0.44 -15.29
N ALA A 299 3.12 0.68 -15.96
CA ALA A 299 2.67 1.00 -17.30
C ALA A 299 3.84 0.94 -18.27
N GLU A 300 3.73 0.18 -19.36
CA GLU A 300 4.88 -0.10 -20.23
C GLU A 300 4.53 -0.14 -21.71
N ILE A 301 5.40 0.42 -22.54
CA ILE A 301 5.50 0.14 -23.98
C ILE A 301 6.89 -0.43 -24.24
N ALA A 302 6.98 -1.69 -24.69
CA ALA A 302 8.27 -2.35 -24.90
C ALA A 302 8.40 -2.99 -26.29
N ASN A 303 9.55 -2.80 -26.93
CA ASN A 303 9.92 -3.42 -28.21
C ASN A 303 8.82 -3.25 -29.29
N SER A 304 8.19 -2.09 -29.34
CA SER A 304 7.00 -1.84 -30.15
C SER A 304 7.22 -0.67 -31.12
N ASN A 305 6.49 -0.70 -32.25
CA ASN A 305 6.50 0.39 -33.23
C ASN A 305 5.13 1.07 -33.25
N ILE A 306 5.06 2.29 -32.77
CA ILE A 306 3.82 3.01 -32.54
C ILE A 306 3.81 4.32 -33.33
N THR A 307 2.80 4.49 -34.17
CA THR A 307 2.53 5.75 -34.88
C THR A 307 1.12 6.21 -34.50
N ALA A 308 1.02 7.34 -33.82
CA ALA A 308 -0.25 7.95 -33.42
C ALA A 308 -0.39 9.36 -34.02
N ASN A 309 -1.55 9.67 -34.54
CA ASN A 309 -1.89 11.02 -35.03
C ASN A 309 -2.27 11.99 -33.88
N GLY A 310 -2.44 11.49 -32.68
CA GLY A 310 -2.71 12.22 -31.44
C GLY A 310 -1.63 11.96 -30.39
N ALA A 311 -2.03 11.91 -29.14
CA ALA A 311 -1.15 11.70 -28.00
C ALA A 311 -0.83 10.22 -27.73
N VAL A 312 0.38 9.95 -27.25
CA VAL A 312 0.73 8.67 -26.59
C VAL A 312 0.99 8.93 -25.12
N SER A 313 0.28 8.24 -24.24
CA SER A 313 0.45 8.33 -22.79
C SER A 313 0.76 6.97 -22.16
N VAL A 314 1.80 6.93 -21.34
CA VAL A 314 2.20 5.79 -20.53
C VAL A 314 2.19 6.26 -19.08
N VAL A 315 1.18 5.86 -18.30
CA VAL A 315 0.95 6.40 -16.96
C VAL A 315 0.82 5.27 -15.95
N ALA A 316 1.67 5.28 -14.93
CA ALA A 316 1.55 4.44 -13.75
C ALA A 316 1.19 5.32 -12.55
N GLN A 317 0.12 4.97 -11.86
CA GLN A 317 -0.38 5.72 -10.71
C GLN A 317 -0.66 4.78 -9.56
N ASP A 318 -0.21 5.16 -8.37
CA ASP A 318 -0.43 4.42 -7.15
C ASP A 318 -0.85 5.36 -6.01
N GLU A 319 -1.99 5.05 -5.41
CA GLU A 319 -2.51 5.79 -4.26
C GLU A 319 -2.98 4.79 -3.21
N HIS A 320 -2.37 4.82 -2.00
CA HIS A 320 -2.86 3.99 -0.93
C HIS A 320 -2.76 4.64 0.45
N GLN A 321 -3.68 4.20 1.32
CA GLN A 321 -3.78 4.64 2.71
C GLN A 321 -3.60 3.47 3.66
N VAL A 322 -2.71 3.61 4.63
CA VAL A 322 -2.45 2.61 5.67
C VAL A 322 -2.76 3.21 7.04
N THR A 323 -3.73 2.62 7.73
CA THR A 323 -4.11 3.03 9.08
C THR A 323 -3.95 1.87 10.04
N GLY A 324 -3.23 2.10 11.15
CA GLY A 324 -2.98 1.08 12.17
C GLY A 324 -3.26 1.58 13.58
N LYS A 325 -4.05 0.84 14.37
CA LYS A 325 -4.30 1.16 15.77
C LYS A 325 -4.15 -0.07 16.65
N ALA A 326 -3.21 -0.02 17.58
CA ALA A 326 -3.07 -1.03 18.62
C ALA A 326 -3.29 -0.39 20.01
N THR A 327 -4.19 -0.95 20.81
CA THR A 327 -4.56 -0.37 22.11
C THR A 327 -4.64 -1.44 23.17
N GLY A 328 -3.86 -1.28 24.25
CA GLY A 328 -3.86 -2.13 25.43
C GLY A 328 -4.29 -1.38 26.69
N HIS A 329 -5.26 -1.92 27.41
CA HIS A 329 -5.68 -1.39 28.71
C HIS A 329 -5.66 -2.49 29.76
N SER A 330 -4.94 -2.30 30.87
CA SER A 330 -4.95 -3.23 31.99
C SER A 330 -5.15 -2.50 33.32
N ALA A 331 -6.00 -3.05 34.16
CA ALA A 331 -6.24 -2.53 35.49
C ALA A 331 -6.28 -3.65 36.52
N ALA A 332 -5.54 -3.50 37.62
CA ALA A 332 -5.54 -4.48 38.70
C ALA A 332 -5.45 -3.81 40.09
N GLY A 333 -5.86 -4.53 41.13
CA GLY A 333 -5.64 -4.07 42.50
C GLY A 333 -4.17 -4.10 42.91
N PHE A 334 -3.40 -5.11 42.48
CA PHE A 334 -2.01 -5.27 42.92
C PHE A 334 -0.97 -5.06 41.81
N ALA A 335 -1.07 -5.77 40.69
CA ALA A 335 -0.10 -5.58 39.59
C ALA A 335 -0.77 -5.56 38.21
N SER A 336 -0.38 -4.62 37.36
CA SER A 336 -0.89 -4.52 35.98
C SER A 336 0.23 -4.26 34.97
N GLY A 337 0.00 -4.69 33.70
CA GLY A 337 0.97 -4.45 32.65
C GLY A 337 0.38 -4.52 31.24
N GLY A 338 1.01 -3.83 30.30
CA GLY A 338 0.61 -3.83 28.89
C GLY A 338 1.81 -3.87 27.94
N LEU A 339 1.74 -4.75 26.95
CA LEU A 339 2.64 -4.77 25.80
C LEU A 339 1.82 -4.41 24.55
N THR A 340 2.22 -3.38 23.81
CA THR A 340 1.53 -2.97 22.59
C THR A 340 2.55 -2.70 21.50
N LYS A 341 2.44 -3.41 20.39
CA LYS A 341 3.36 -3.29 19.27
C LYS A 341 2.62 -3.06 17.97
N ILE A 342 3.09 -2.11 17.17
CA ILE A 342 2.77 -1.98 15.75
C ILE A 342 4.04 -2.16 14.94
N THR A 343 3.97 -2.97 13.90
CA THR A 343 5.02 -3.08 12.88
C THR A 343 4.38 -2.79 11.52
N THR A 344 4.90 -1.81 10.80
CA THR A 344 4.43 -1.46 9.46
C THR A 344 5.59 -1.55 8.49
N LYS A 345 5.42 -2.34 7.44
CA LYS A 345 6.36 -2.44 6.32
C LYS A 345 5.64 -2.15 5.03
N ILE A 346 6.06 -1.12 4.31
CA ILE A 346 5.51 -0.75 3.00
C ILE A 346 6.65 -0.80 2.00
N THR A 347 6.49 -1.62 0.97
CA THR A 347 7.33 -1.65 -0.22
C THR A 347 6.45 -1.29 -1.40
N ASN A 348 6.78 -0.21 -2.10
CA ASN A 348 6.02 0.23 -3.24
C ASN A 348 6.93 0.50 -4.43
N THR A 349 6.50 0.09 -5.62
CA THR A 349 7.20 0.35 -6.87
C THR A 349 6.22 0.76 -7.96
N THR A 350 6.29 2.02 -8.39
CA THR A 350 5.45 2.59 -9.44
C THR A 350 6.33 2.97 -10.63
N THR A 351 6.11 2.33 -11.79
CA THR A 351 6.98 2.50 -12.95
C THR A 351 6.19 2.79 -14.22
N ALA A 352 6.49 3.88 -14.89
CA ALA A 352 6.05 4.17 -16.25
C ALA A 352 7.25 4.14 -17.19
N ARG A 353 7.21 3.32 -18.27
CA ARG A 353 8.39 3.18 -19.14
C ARG A 353 8.09 2.94 -20.62
N ALA A 354 8.99 3.43 -21.46
CA ALA A 354 9.09 3.05 -22.87
C ALA A 354 10.48 2.47 -23.13
N THR A 355 10.57 1.21 -23.61
CA THR A 355 11.84 0.49 -23.76
C THR A 355 11.95 -0.16 -25.13
N GLY A 356 13.09 0.06 -25.84
CA GLY A 356 13.35 -0.56 -27.14
C GLY A 356 12.30 -0.24 -28.20
N SER A 357 11.57 0.86 -28.06
CA SER A 357 10.38 1.16 -28.83
C SER A 357 10.54 2.41 -29.69
N THR A 358 9.97 2.39 -30.88
CA THR A 358 9.83 3.59 -31.72
C THR A 358 8.42 4.13 -31.55
N ILE A 359 8.29 5.35 -31.03
CA ILE A 359 7.02 6.03 -30.79
C ILE A 359 7.03 7.36 -31.54
N THR A 360 6.15 7.50 -32.51
CA THR A 360 5.90 8.76 -33.22
C THR A 360 4.48 9.20 -32.93
N ALA A 361 4.31 10.39 -32.34
CA ALA A 361 3.03 10.90 -31.90
C ALA A 361 2.95 12.43 -32.02
N LYS A 362 1.76 13.01 -31.85
CA LYS A 362 1.63 14.45 -31.71
C LYS A 362 2.34 14.95 -30.46
N ASN A 363 2.08 14.33 -29.33
CA ASN A 363 2.78 14.53 -28.06
C ASN A 363 2.93 13.22 -27.28
N ILE A 364 3.91 13.15 -26.38
CA ILE A 364 4.23 11.93 -25.61
C ILE A 364 4.31 12.26 -24.12
N LEU A 365 3.59 11.47 -23.30
CA LEU A 365 3.65 11.52 -21.85
C LEU A 365 4.12 10.18 -21.29
N ILE A 366 5.16 10.18 -20.45
CA ILE A 366 5.59 9.05 -19.62
C ILE A 366 5.57 9.53 -18.18
N GLN A 367 4.65 9.01 -17.35
CA GLN A 367 4.42 9.53 -16.01
C GLN A 367 4.26 8.43 -14.99
N ALA A 368 5.05 8.48 -13.92
CA ALA A 368 4.86 7.67 -12.72
C ALA A 368 4.52 8.57 -11.52
N THR A 369 3.46 8.24 -10.80
CA THR A 369 3.02 9.00 -9.62
C THR A 369 2.69 8.08 -8.46
N THR A 370 3.12 8.47 -7.25
CA THR A 370 2.82 7.74 -6.00
C THR A 370 2.30 8.69 -4.93
N SER A 371 1.25 8.24 -4.22
CA SER A 371 0.72 8.90 -3.04
C SER A 371 0.48 7.88 -1.92
N ILE A 372 1.27 7.94 -0.85
CA ILE A 372 1.15 7.06 0.31
C ILE A 372 0.78 7.87 1.54
N ASN A 373 -0.33 7.51 2.19
CA ASN A 373 -0.72 8.10 3.46
C ASN A 373 -0.74 7.02 4.55
N LYS A 374 0.24 7.06 5.46
CA LYS A 374 0.36 6.12 6.59
C LYS A 374 0.10 6.84 7.91
N ASP A 375 -0.82 6.31 8.73
CA ASP A 375 -1.08 6.79 10.10
C ASP A 375 -1.21 5.60 11.06
N THR A 376 -0.28 5.47 12.01
CA THR A 376 -0.28 4.38 12.99
C THR A 376 -0.20 4.90 14.43
N LYS A 377 -0.90 4.21 15.34
CA LYS A 377 -0.97 4.60 16.75
C LYS A 377 -0.96 3.39 17.69
N ALA A 378 0.14 3.19 18.39
CA ALA A 378 0.29 2.23 19.46
C ALA A 378 0.06 2.90 20.83
N THR A 379 -0.82 2.34 21.67
CA THR A 379 -1.14 2.90 22.98
C THR A 379 -1.29 1.81 24.02
N ALA A 380 -0.61 1.93 25.16
CA ALA A 380 -0.89 1.11 26.34
C ALA A 380 -1.10 1.99 27.57
N SER A 381 -2.08 1.59 28.39
CA SER A 381 -2.30 2.18 29.71
C SER A 381 -2.51 1.09 30.75
N SER A 382 -1.88 1.25 31.90
CA SER A 382 -2.04 0.33 33.02
C SER A 382 -2.13 1.07 34.36
N GLY A 383 -2.90 0.52 35.28
CA GLY A 383 -3.08 1.05 36.63
C GLY A 383 -3.18 -0.05 37.66
N ALA A 384 -2.42 0.05 38.79
CA ALA A 384 -2.48 -0.87 39.91
C ALA A 384 -2.07 -0.17 41.22
N PHE A 385 -2.37 -0.77 42.37
CA PHE A 385 -1.90 -0.22 43.66
C PHE A 385 -0.40 -0.54 43.85
N GLY A 386 0.05 -1.76 43.62
CA GLY A 386 1.44 -2.19 43.87
C GLY A 386 2.38 -1.84 42.71
N GLY A 387 2.25 -2.51 41.57
CA GLY A 387 3.15 -2.35 40.42
C GLY A 387 2.45 -2.21 39.09
N SER A 388 2.95 -1.34 38.21
CA SER A 388 2.39 -1.14 36.86
C SER A 388 3.52 -0.95 35.83
N ALA A 389 3.43 -1.66 34.69
CA ALA A 389 4.40 -1.53 33.62
C ALA A 389 3.77 -1.56 32.22
N ASN A 390 4.17 -0.64 31.35
CA ASN A 390 3.80 -0.65 29.94
C ASN A 390 5.02 -0.54 29.04
N ASP A 391 5.01 -1.33 27.97
CA ASP A 391 5.96 -1.24 26.87
C ASP A 391 5.20 -1.08 25.55
N VAL A 392 5.48 0.00 24.83
CA VAL A 392 4.78 0.35 23.60
C VAL A 392 5.77 0.64 22.50
N SER A 393 5.58 0.00 21.36
CA SER A 393 6.38 0.31 20.17
C SER A 393 5.51 0.54 18.92
N ASP A 394 5.94 1.49 18.08
CA ASP A 394 5.48 1.70 16.71
C ASP A 394 6.71 1.73 15.79
N ASP A 395 6.95 0.63 15.10
CA ASP A 395 8.10 0.44 14.22
C ASP A 395 7.65 0.47 12.76
N THR A 396 8.12 1.44 11.99
CA THR A 396 7.76 1.65 10.58
C THR A 396 8.96 1.59 9.66
N THR A 397 8.84 0.85 8.57
CA THR A 397 9.79 0.85 7.44
C THR A 397 9.03 1.06 6.14
N VAL A 398 9.41 2.08 5.37
CA VAL A 398 8.84 2.39 4.07
C VAL A 398 9.95 2.45 3.03
N THR A 399 9.74 1.77 1.91
CA THR A 399 10.58 1.87 0.72
C THR A 399 9.66 2.14 -0.47
N ASN A 400 9.63 3.39 -0.92
CA ASN A 400 8.88 3.82 -2.09
C ASN A 400 9.82 4.09 -3.26
N LYS A 401 9.49 3.56 -4.44
CA LYS A 401 10.20 3.77 -5.70
C LYS A 401 9.22 4.25 -6.76
N THR A 402 9.46 5.44 -7.29
CA THR A 402 8.62 6.04 -8.34
C THR A 402 9.48 6.38 -9.54
N TYR A 403 9.35 5.63 -10.62
CA TYR A 403 10.26 5.69 -11.76
C TYR A 403 9.55 6.00 -13.07
N ALA A 404 10.04 7.01 -13.79
CA ALA A 404 9.72 7.22 -15.20
C ALA A 404 10.96 6.91 -16.04
N GLU A 405 10.85 5.99 -17.01
CA GLU A 405 12.03 5.46 -17.70
C GLU A 405 11.89 5.51 -19.21
N VAL A 406 12.93 5.98 -19.90
CA VAL A 406 13.13 5.77 -21.34
C VAL A 406 14.26 4.77 -21.51
N GLY A 407 13.93 3.53 -21.83
CA GLY A 407 14.87 2.42 -21.93
C GLY A 407 15.75 2.47 -23.16
N SER A 408 16.81 1.67 -23.16
CA SER A 408 17.78 1.61 -24.25
C SER A 408 17.15 1.26 -25.60
N GLY A 409 17.63 1.91 -26.66
CA GLY A 409 17.15 1.72 -28.01
C GLY A 409 15.78 2.32 -28.31
N SER A 410 15.23 3.11 -27.40
CA SER A 410 13.98 3.81 -27.63
C SER A 410 14.17 5.04 -28.52
N ASN A 411 13.18 5.30 -29.39
CA ASN A 411 13.13 6.48 -30.24
C ASN A 411 11.75 7.14 -30.08
N LEU A 412 11.71 8.25 -29.36
CA LEU A 412 10.51 9.02 -29.06
C LEU A 412 10.51 10.28 -29.93
N THR A 413 9.54 10.41 -30.83
CA THR A 413 9.40 11.58 -31.72
C THR A 413 8.04 12.22 -31.52
N ALA A 414 8.02 13.47 -31.04
CA ALA A 414 6.81 14.29 -31.00
C ALA A 414 6.77 15.25 -32.17
N THR A 415 5.66 15.25 -32.92
CA THR A 415 5.49 16.04 -34.14
C THR A 415 4.90 17.43 -33.90
N ASP A 416 4.22 17.63 -32.76
CA ASP A 416 3.58 18.90 -32.39
C ASP A 416 3.63 19.12 -30.88
N ALA A 417 3.25 20.30 -30.40
CA ALA A 417 3.13 20.62 -28.99
C ALA A 417 1.76 20.20 -28.44
N GLY A 418 1.71 19.84 -27.15
CA GLY A 418 0.46 19.70 -26.40
C GLY A 418 -0.20 21.05 -26.08
N GLN A 419 -1.29 21.03 -25.31
CA GLN A 419 -2.02 22.25 -24.93
C GLN A 419 -1.17 23.26 -24.15
N ASP A 420 -0.24 22.77 -23.32
CA ASP A 420 0.67 23.59 -22.49
C ASP A 420 1.98 23.97 -23.21
N GLY A 421 2.09 23.67 -24.51
CA GLY A 421 3.30 23.90 -25.28
C GLY A 421 4.36 22.79 -25.14
N ASP A 422 4.11 21.76 -24.30
CA ASP A 422 5.01 20.63 -24.09
C ASP A 422 4.73 19.51 -25.10
N ALA A 423 5.75 19.06 -25.81
CA ALA A 423 5.66 17.98 -26.78
C ALA A 423 6.00 16.61 -26.17
N ILE A 424 7.03 16.55 -25.34
CA ILE A 424 7.41 15.34 -24.62
C ILE A 424 7.54 15.67 -23.13
N VAL A 425 6.85 14.89 -22.31
CA VAL A 425 6.87 15.03 -20.86
C VAL A 425 7.22 13.68 -20.24
N ILE A 426 8.30 13.65 -19.44
CA ILE A 426 8.76 12.46 -18.71
C ILE A 426 8.88 12.85 -17.24
N ILE A 427 7.97 12.34 -16.41
CA ILE A 427 7.83 12.77 -15.01
C ILE A 427 7.74 11.57 -14.07
N ALA A 428 8.55 11.60 -13.01
CA ALA A 428 8.35 10.80 -11.80
C ALA A 428 8.00 11.73 -10.64
N ALA A 429 6.91 11.46 -9.91
CA ALA A 429 6.49 12.31 -8.80
C ALA A 429 5.95 11.50 -7.62
N SER A 430 6.31 11.90 -6.39
CA SER A 430 5.74 11.37 -5.16
C SER A 430 5.20 12.46 -4.25
N ASN A 431 4.13 12.13 -3.50
CA ASN A 431 3.52 12.99 -2.48
C ASN A 431 3.07 12.11 -1.31
N ASN A 432 3.92 11.98 -0.28
CA ASN A 432 3.75 10.95 0.74
C ASN A 432 3.71 11.54 2.16
N SER A 433 2.84 10.97 3.01
CA SER A 433 2.68 11.35 4.41
C SER A 433 2.80 10.14 5.33
N TYR A 434 3.71 10.21 6.29
CA TYR A 434 3.99 9.13 7.23
C TYR A 434 3.88 9.64 8.68
N LYS A 435 2.94 9.06 9.46
CA LYS A 435 2.73 9.40 10.87
C LYS A 435 2.82 8.16 11.74
N GLY A 436 3.51 8.28 12.87
CA GLY A 436 3.66 7.22 13.86
C GLY A 436 3.56 7.74 15.29
N TYR A 437 2.84 7.00 16.14
CA TYR A 437 2.66 7.37 17.54
C TYR A 437 2.83 6.17 18.45
N ALA A 438 3.67 6.29 19.48
CA ALA A 438 3.76 5.34 20.58
C ALA A 438 3.45 6.04 21.92
N THR A 439 2.49 5.51 22.69
CA THR A 439 2.09 6.10 23.97
C THR A 439 2.03 5.04 25.07
N ALA A 440 2.83 5.19 26.11
CA ALA A 440 2.86 4.32 27.29
C ALA A 440 2.56 5.11 28.57
N ILE A 441 1.50 4.73 29.29
CA ILE A 441 1.12 5.36 30.56
C ILE A 441 0.97 4.29 31.64
N ALA A 442 1.70 4.42 32.76
CA ALA A 442 1.66 3.51 33.90
C ALA A 442 1.38 4.28 35.20
N GLY A 443 0.49 3.75 36.07
CA GLY A 443 0.17 4.33 37.37
C GLY A 443 0.17 3.28 38.47
N ALA A 444 1.06 3.40 39.49
CA ALA A 444 1.17 2.47 40.61
C ALA A 444 2.16 3.00 41.67
N ILE A 445 2.29 2.35 42.84
CA ILE A 445 3.38 2.67 43.79
C ILE A 445 4.73 2.51 43.08
N ILE A 446 4.90 1.43 42.29
CA ILE A 446 6.08 1.24 41.40
C ILE A 446 5.57 1.23 39.97
N ALA A 447 5.90 2.27 39.17
CA ALA A 447 5.40 2.43 37.83
C ALA A 447 6.52 2.52 36.78
N LYS A 448 6.32 1.87 35.61
CA LYS A 448 7.27 1.96 34.48
C LYS A 448 6.51 2.16 33.16
N GLY A 449 6.83 3.22 32.45
CA GLY A 449 6.30 3.50 31.11
C GLY A 449 7.44 3.54 30.08
N VAL A 450 7.39 2.68 29.06
CA VAL A 450 8.35 2.67 27.94
C VAL A 450 7.58 2.94 26.65
N ALA A 451 7.93 4.00 25.94
CA ALA A 451 7.36 4.33 24.63
C ALA A 451 8.49 4.47 23.59
N LYS A 452 8.44 3.64 22.56
CA LYS A 452 9.38 3.66 21.45
C LYS A 452 8.64 3.86 20.14
N ALA A 453 9.03 4.87 19.38
CA ALA A 453 8.57 5.07 18.01
C ALA A 453 9.77 5.14 17.08
N THR A 454 9.80 4.29 16.05
CA THR A 454 10.86 4.29 15.05
C THR A 454 10.27 4.36 13.65
N GLN A 455 10.85 5.19 12.79
CA GLN A 455 10.41 5.35 11.43
C GLN A 455 11.61 5.46 10.48
N ASN A 456 11.70 4.53 9.53
CA ASN A 456 12.68 4.56 8.46
C ASN A 456 11.96 4.67 7.12
N VAL A 457 12.14 5.79 6.43
CA VAL A 457 11.50 6.10 5.15
C VAL A 457 12.56 6.30 4.09
N ILE A 458 12.41 5.59 2.98
CA ILE A 458 13.16 5.81 1.75
C ILE A 458 12.15 6.12 0.66
N ASP A 459 12.21 7.33 0.12
CA ASP A 459 11.40 7.79 -1.01
C ASP A 459 12.34 8.11 -2.19
N ASP A 460 12.34 7.21 -3.18
CA ASP A 460 13.26 7.25 -4.31
C ASP A 460 12.49 7.54 -5.61
N VAL A 461 12.55 8.80 -6.04
CA VAL A 461 11.86 9.32 -7.22
C VAL A 461 12.86 9.57 -8.33
N ARG A 462 12.75 8.85 -9.43
CA ARG A 462 13.74 8.94 -10.50
C ARG A 462 13.13 9.04 -11.89
N VAL A 463 13.74 9.87 -12.71
CA VAL A 463 13.64 9.75 -14.15
C VAL A 463 14.95 9.17 -14.68
N LYS A 464 14.88 8.05 -15.39
CA LYS A 464 16.05 7.38 -15.98
C LYS A 464 15.97 7.39 -17.49
N ILE A 465 16.99 7.96 -18.11
CA ILE A 465 17.15 8.01 -19.55
C ILE A 465 18.35 7.15 -19.94
N TYR A 466 18.08 6.02 -20.54
CA TYR A 466 19.09 5.14 -21.12
C TYR A 466 19.52 5.66 -22.50
N PRO A 467 20.54 5.09 -23.14
CA PRO A 467 20.89 5.42 -24.53
C PRO A 467 19.68 5.31 -25.46
N SER A 468 19.14 6.45 -25.87
CA SER A 468 17.86 6.59 -26.57
C SER A 468 17.76 7.95 -27.27
N THR A 469 16.83 8.11 -28.20
CA THR A 469 16.57 9.38 -28.87
C THR A 469 15.22 9.95 -28.43
N ILE A 470 15.21 11.20 -27.99
CA ILE A 470 14.03 11.96 -27.58
C ILE A 470 13.97 13.24 -28.40
N LEU A 471 13.09 13.32 -29.39
CA LEU A 471 13.00 14.39 -30.37
C LEU A 471 11.64 15.08 -30.34
N ALA A 472 11.61 16.38 -30.15
CA ALA A 472 10.43 17.21 -30.35
C ALA A 472 10.65 18.12 -31.59
N ASN A 473 9.86 17.87 -32.65
CA ASN A 473 9.91 18.73 -33.85
C ASN A 473 9.31 20.11 -33.56
N LYS A 474 8.24 20.13 -32.72
CA LYS A 474 7.63 21.36 -32.21
C LYS A 474 7.35 21.23 -30.72
N GLY A 475 7.47 22.35 -29.99
CA GLY A 475 7.22 22.41 -28.55
C GLY A 475 8.38 22.01 -27.67
N ASN A 476 8.15 21.92 -26.38
CA ASN A 476 9.17 21.73 -25.37
C ASN A 476 9.35 20.25 -25.00
N ILE A 477 10.51 19.93 -24.45
CA ILE A 477 10.78 18.66 -23.77
C ILE A 477 10.94 18.95 -22.26
N LYS A 478 10.19 18.24 -21.42
CA LYS A 478 10.25 18.36 -19.97
C LYS A 478 10.58 17.00 -19.34
N ILE A 479 11.71 16.94 -18.62
CA ILE A 479 12.19 15.76 -17.91
C ILE A 479 12.33 16.14 -16.44
N TYR A 480 11.52 15.53 -15.55
CA TYR A 480 11.39 16.05 -14.20
C TYR A 480 11.16 14.97 -13.14
N ALA A 481 11.97 14.99 -12.07
CA ALA A 481 11.76 14.15 -10.88
C ALA A 481 11.35 15.04 -9.68
N SER A 482 10.22 14.73 -9.05
CA SER A 482 9.64 15.53 -7.97
C SER A 482 9.26 14.71 -6.75
N ALA A 483 9.91 14.94 -5.63
CA ALA A 483 9.47 14.47 -4.32
C ALA A 483 8.80 15.65 -3.57
N LYS A 484 7.48 15.80 -3.80
CA LYS A 484 6.71 16.94 -3.32
C LYS A 484 5.98 16.58 -2.03
N ASP A 485 6.07 17.47 -1.03
CA ASP A 485 5.34 17.40 0.23
C ASP A 485 5.53 16.07 1.00
N ILE A 486 6.76 15.57 1.02
CA ILE A 486 7.10 14.39 1.82
C ILE A 486 7.10 14.77 3.29
N THR A 487 6.16 14.20 4.06
CA THR A 487 6.04 14.47 5.50
C THR A 487 6.32 13.21 6.33
N SER A 488 7.12 13.36 7.39
CA SER A 488 7.51 12.29 8.31
C SER A 488 7.33 12.78 9.75
N ASN A 489 6.21 12.42 10.39
CA ASN A 489 5.87 12.85 11.73
C ASN A 489 5.87 11.68 12.70
N LEU A 490 6.69 11.76 13.74
CA LEU A 490 6.85 10.69 14.73
C LEU A 490 6.73 11.23 16.14
N THR A 491 5.95 10.56 16.98
CA THR A 491 5.76 10.95 18.38
C THR A 491 5.87 9.75 19.31
N ALA A 492 6.74 9.83 20.30
CA ALA A 492 6.75 8.91 21.43
C ALA A 492 6.35 9.69 22.70
N TYR A 493 5.41 9.12 23.46
CA TYR A 493 4.88 9.72 24.67
C TYR A 493 4.90 8.73 25.82
N GLY A 494 5.56 9.07 26.91
CA GLY A 494 5.66 8.26 28.11
C GLY A 494 5.10 9.00 29.34
N GLY A 495 4.53 8.24 30.25
CA GLY A 495 4.10 8.73 31.56
C GLY A 495 4.12 7.62 32.60
N ALA A 496 4.63 7.91 33.79
CA ALA A 496 4.57 7.04 34.95
C ALA A 496 4.24 7.85 36.20
N GLY A 497 3.37 7.34 37.05
CA GLY A 497 3.01 7.99 38.31
C GLY A 497 3.07 7.02 39.47
N GLY A 498 3.83 7.37 40.55
CA GLY A 498 4.01 6.50 41.72
C GLY A 498 5.06 6.98 42.69
N VAL A 499 5.33 6.22 43.75
CA VAL A 499 6.39 6.51 44.73
C VAL A 499 7.77 6.21 44.14
N ALA A 500 7.89 5.20 43.27
CA ALA A 500 9.05 4.91 42.45
C ALA A 500 8.61 4.76 40.99
N ALA A 501 8.94 5.74 40.15
CA ALA A 501 8.49 5.72 38.75
C ALA A 501 9.67 5.81 37.78
N GLY A 502 9.57 5.07 36.68
CA GLY A 502 10.52 5.09 35.58
C GLY A 502 9.84 5.36 34.26
N THR A 503 10.36 6.27 33.46
CA THR A 503 9.85 6.54 32.13
C THR A 503 10.99 6.59 31.12
N ASN A 504 10.86 5.80 30.05
CA ASN A 504 11.80 5.82 28.94
C ASN A 504 11.03 6.12 27.64
N VAL A 505 11.43 7.17 26.95
CA VAL A 505 10.85 7.58 25.69
C VAL A 505 11.92 7.65 24.63
N ARG A 506 11.71 6.96 23.51
CA ARG A 506 12.59 7.01 22.35
C ARG A 506 11.81 7.28 21.09
N ALA A 507 12.18 8.30 20.37
CA ALA A 507 11.61 8.65 19.07
C ALA A 507 12.73 8.83 18.04
N GLU A 508 12.80 7.94 17.06
CA GLU A 508 13.83 7.96 16.03
C GLU A 508 13.23 7.93 14.64
N ALA A 509 13.47 8.95 13.83
CA ALA A 509 13.13 8.97 12.41
C ALA A 509 14.39 9.10 11.55
N THR A 510 14.45 8.28 10.52
CA THR A 510 15.37 8.42 9.39
C THR A 510 14.54 8.59 8.13
N THR A 511 14.69 9.71 7.45
CA THR A 511 13.95 10.02 6.21
C THR A 511 14.94 10.30 5.11
N THR A 512 15.00 9.42 4.11
CA THR A 512 15.82 9.57 2.91
C THR A 512 14.91 9.89 1.73
N VAL A 513 15.14 11.01 1.06
CA VAL A 513 14.37 11.45 -0.11
C VAL A 513 15.35 11.71 -1.26
N ASN A 514 15.12 11.03 -2.36
CA ASN A 514 15.88 11.21 -3.58
C ASN A 514 14.95 11.69 -4.70
N ALA A 515 15.23 12.83 -5.29
CA ALA A 515 14.68 13.26 -6.57
C ALA A 515 15.81 13.32 -7.57
N VAL A 516 15.84 12.39 -8.52
CA VAL A 516 16.99 12.20 -9.41
C VAL A 516 16.54 12.14 -10.86
N VAL A 517 17.17 12.94 -11.72
CA VAL A 517 17.17 12.73 -13.15
C VAL A 517 18.53 12.15 -13.53
N GLU A 518 18.54 10.98 -14.11
CA GLU A 518 19.74 10.23 -14.43
C GLU A 518 19.77 9.85 -15.92
N PHE A 519 20.75 10.39 -16.63
CA PHE A 519 21.13 9.92 -17.96
C PHE A 519 22.22 8.87 -17.79
N LEU A 520 21.94 7.65 -18.21
CA LEU A 520 22.89 6.56 -18.07
C LEU A 520 24.01 6.65 -19.11
N ASN A 521 25.17 6.13 -18.75
CA ASN A 521 26.34 6.17 -19.60
C ASN A 521 26.09 5.49 -20.95
N GLY A 522 26.43 6.19 -22.01
CA GLY A 522 26.42 5.71 -23.38
C GLY A 522 27.82 5.42 -23.90
N THR A 523 27.90 5.16 -25.20
CA THR A 523 29.10 5.07 -26.00
C THR A 523 29.01 6.11 -27.14
N SER A 524 30.07 6.32 -27.90
CA SER A 524 30.03 7.21 -29.06
C SER A 524 28.95 6.85 -30.10
N ASN A 525 28.56 5.56 -30.17
CA ASN A 525 27.59 5.05 -31.14
C ASN A 525 26.19 4.80 -30.54
N SER A 526 26.05 4.81 -29.22
CA SER A 526 24.79 4.58 -28.53
C SER A 526 24.77 5.40 -27.25
N HIS A 527 24.09 6.53 -27.27
CA HIS A 527 24.00 7.48 -26.16
C HIS A 527 22.62 8.13 -26.11
N ALA A 528 22.33 8.86 -25.03
CA ALA A 528 21.10 9.60 -24.91
C ALA A 528 21.16 10.90 -25.71
N VAL A 529 20.20 11.12 -26.60
CA VAL A 529 20.01 12.33 -27.38
C VAL A 529 18.66 12.94 -27.04
N VAL A 530 18.65 14.19 -26.56
CA VAL A 530 17.44 14.96 -26.28
C VAL A 530 17.49 16.26 -27.11
N LYS A 531 16.55 16.40 -28.04
CA LYS A 531 16.54 17.54 -28.97
C LYS A 531 15.15 18.15 -29.14
N ALA A 532 15.01 19.44 -28.85
CA ALA A 532 13.85 20.24 -29.19
C ALA A 532 14.18 21.16 -30.39
N GLU A 533 13.57 20.89 -31.57
CA GLU A 533 13.90 21.62 -32.78
C GLU A 533 13.30 23.03 -32.84
N SER A 534 12.27 23.33 -32.07
CA SER A 534 11.63 24.65 -32.04
C SER A 534 11.28 25.17 -30.65
N GLY A 535 11.56 24.41 -29.58
CA GLY A 535 11.19 24.71 -28.20
C GLY A 535 12.33 24.68 -27.21
N ASN A 536 11.99 24.61 -25.94
CA ASN A 536 12.90 24.54 -24.82
C ASN A 536 13.15 23.08 -24.41
N VAL A 537 14.29 22.81 -23.79
CA VAL A 537 14.54 21.58 -23.03
C VAL A 537 14.66 21.97 -21.56
N PHE A 538 13.75 21.44 -20.74
CA PHE A 538 13.79 21.59 -19.29
C PHE A 538 14.11 20.25 -18.64
N ILE A 539 15.18 20.20 -17.85
CA ILE A 539 15.58 19.05 -17.04
C ILE A 539 15.62 19.49 -15.58
N GLY A 540 14.78 18.91 -14.74
CA GLY A 540 14.64 19.41 -13.38
C GLY A 540 14.46 18.35 -12.32
N THR A 541 14.88 18.68 -11.10
CA THR A 541 14.54 17.93 -9.89
C THR A 541 14.04 18.89 -8.83
N SER A 542 13.09 18.43 -8.01
CA SER A 542 12.55 19.22 -6.91
C SER A 542 12.25 18.35 -5.70
N THR A 543 12.61 18.86 -4.52
CA THR A 543 12.23 18.25 -3.24
C THR A 543 11.61 19.26 -2.30
N ASN A 544 10.56 18.83 -1.57
CA ASN A 544 9.97 19.53 -0.45
C ASN A 544 9.71 18.52 0.66
N THR A 545 10.47 18.59 1.75
CA THR A 545 10.46 17.55 2.78
C THR A 545 10.38 18.14 4.18
N GLU A 546 9.49 17.58 4.99
CA GLU A 546 9.32 17.94 6.39
C GLU A 546 9.38 16.70 7.28
N ALA A 547 10.19 16.74 8.34
CA ALA A 547 10.21 15.70 9.36
C ALA A 547 10.13 16.30 10.75
N ARG A 548 9.18 15.84 11.56
CA ARG A 548 9.00 16.26 12.95
C ARG A 548 9.05 15.06 13.87
N VAL A 549 9.94 15.10 14.85
CA VAL A 549 10.11 14.03 15.83
C VAL A 549 9.96 14.57 17.22
N TYR A 550 9.03 14.00 17.98
CA TYR A 550 8.73 14.41 19.35
C TYR A 550 8.91 13.25 20.32
N GLY A 551 9.71 13.47 21.36
CA GLY A 551 9.76 12.63 22.55
C GLY A 551 9.21 13.43 23.74
N ARG A 552 8.16 12.96 24.39
CA ARG A 552 7.55 13.67 25.51
C ARG A 552 7.32 12.77 26.70
N ILE A 553 7.75 13.21 27.86
CA ILE A 553 7.39 12.65 29.15
C ILE A 553 6.52 13.65 29.87
N LYS A 554 5.30 13.25 30.25
CA LYS A 554 4.35 14.07 30.99
C LYS A 554 3.90 13.29 32.22
N PHE A 555 4.11 13.83 33.40
CA PHE A 555 3.90 13.24 34.71
C PHE A 555 4.86 12.10 35.08
N THR A 556 5.85 12.48 35.89
CA THR A 556 6.48 11.56 36.85
C THR A 556 6.32 12.23 38.21
N VAL A 557 5.39 11.73 39.03
CA VAL A 557 5.21 12.22 40.42
C VAL A 557 5.92 11.22 41.32
N ASP A 558 6.96 11.65 42.05
CA ASP A 558 7.92 10.72 42.61
C ASP A 558 8.67 11.11 43.87
N GLY A 559 9.00 10.06 44.67
CA GLY A 559 10.13 10.08 45.59
C GLY A 559 11.47 9.62 44.96
N LEU A 560 11.44 8.69 43.96
CA LEU A 560 12.63 8.17 43.24
C LEU A 560 12.28 8.04 41.75
N SER A 561 12.80 8.89 40.89
CA SER A 561 12.52 8.84 39.43
C SER A 561 13.75 8.48 38.59
N HIS A 562 13.52 7.65 37.56
CA HIS A 562 14.46 7.45 36.47
C HIS A 562 13.80 7.82 35.15
N ILE A 563 14.29 8.87 34.49
CA ILE A 563 13.69 9.44 33.29
C ILE A 563 14.73 9.48 32.18
N SER A 564 14.37 8.97 31.01
CA SER A 564 15.19 9.07 29.81
C SER A 564 14.33 9.45 28.61
N THR A 565 14.75 10.46 27.86
CA THR A 565 14.14 10.86 26.60
C THR A 565 15.23 10.93 25.52
N ASP A 566 15.11 10.11 24.51
CA ASP A 566 16.02 10.07 23.35
C ASP A 566 15.21 10.42 22.07
N VAL A 567 15.66 11.46 21.36
CA VAL A 567 14.98 11.93 20.14
C VAL A 567 16.00 12.13 19.04
N VAL A 568 15.86 11.36 17.98
CA VAL A 568 16.73 11.42 16.80
C VAL A 568 15.91 11.70 15.56
N ASN A 569 16.27 12.75 14.84
CA ASN A 569 15.71 13.05 13.52
C ASN A 569 16.87 13.18 12.51
N LYS A 570 16.97 12.19 11.63
CA LYS A 570 17.96 12.17 10.56
C LYS A 570 17.29 12.32 9.21
N MET A 571 17.65 13.34 8.47
CA MET A 571 17.17 13.58 7.11
C MET A 571 18.33 13.51 6.13
N ILE A 572 18.12 12.80 5.02
CA ILE A 572 19.04 12.72 3.89
C ILE A 572 18.22 13.09 2.66
N ILE A 573 18.55 14.21 2.03
CA ILE A 573 17.79 14.74 0.90
C ILE A 573 18.74 14.98 -0.27
N ASN A 574 18.44 14.34 -1.39
CA ASN A 574 19.21 14.44 -2.61
C ASN A 574 18.30 14.95 -3.72
N SER A 575 18.69 16.04 -4.36
CA SER A 575 18.11 16.59 -5.58
C SER A 575 19.22 16.64 -6.62
N LEU A 576 19.26 15.67 -7.53
CA LEU A 576 20.42 15.41 -8.37
C LEU A 576 20.04 15.29 -9.84
N ILE A 577 20.88 15.84 -10.71
CA ILE A 577 20.85 15.62 -12.15
C ILE A 577 22.20 15.04 -12.55
N ASN A 578 22.21 13.80 -12.99
CA ASN A 578 23.40 13.09 -13.45
C ASN A 578 23.36 12.94 -14.96
N LEU A 579 24.27 13.60 -15.67
CA LEU A 579 24.43 13.45 -17.11
C LEU A 579 25.49 12.39 -17.38
N GLY A 580 25.08 11.27 -17.97
CA GLY A 580 25.99 10.19 -18.35
C GLY A 580 26.94 10.57 -19.48
N SER A 581 27.94 9.73 -19.73
CA SER A 581 28.90 9.91 -20.80
C SER A 581 28.22 9.99 -22.18
N TYR A 582 28.67 10.86 -23.04
CA TYR A 582 28.14 11.09 -24.38
C TYR A 582 26.70 11.59 -24.46
N THR A 583 26.07 12.05 -23.35
CA THR A 583 24.73 12.65 -23.39
C THR A 583 24.73 13.90 -24.26
N GLU A 584 23.82 13.96 -25.24
CA GLU A 584 23.62 15.12 -26.12
C GLU A 584 22.29 15.81 -25.80
N LEU A 585 22.34 17.08 -25.44
CA LEU A 585 21.19 17.93 -25.15
C LEU A 585 21.18 19.13 -26.09
N SER A 586 20.07 19.37 -26.79
CA SER A 586 19.93 20.47 -27.73
C SER A 586 18.54 21.09 -27.66
N ALA A 587 18.46 22.40 -27.58
CA ALA A 587 17.24 23.18 -27.61
C ALA A 587 17.36 24.30 -28.64
N ALA A 588 16.30 24.57 -29.41
CA ALA A 588 16.27 25.72 -30.32
C ALA A 588 16.11 27.05 -29.60
N LYS A 589 15.56 27.01 -28.36
CA LYS A 589 15.43 28.18 -27.49
C LYS A 589 16.27 27.97 -26.23
N ASP A 590 15.66 27.76 -25.10
CA ASP A 590 16.37 27.65 -23.82
C ASP A 590 16.66 26.19 -23.47
N LEU A 591 17.85 25.91 -22.96
CA LEU A 591 18.21 24.68 -22.26
C LEU A 591 18.34 25.02 -20.77
N ASP A 592 17.39 24.56 -19.99
CA ASP A 592 17.33 24.83 -18.55
C ASP A 592 17.53 23.53 -17.76
N ILE A 593 18.54 23.50 -16.89
CA ILE A 593 18.89 22.34 -16.06
C ILE A 593 18.94 22.81 -14.61
N GLN A 594 17.98 22.35 -13.80
CA GLN A 594 17.81 22.82 -12.42
C GLN A 594 17.64 21.68 -11.42
N ALA A 595 18.53 21.61 -10.43
CA ALA A 595 18.34 20.77 -9.25
C ALA A 595 17.95 21.64 -8.06
N VAL A 596 16.74 21.46 -7.51
CA VAL A 596 16.19 22.38 -6.51
C VAL A 596 15.77 21.61 -5.26
N ILE A 597 16.16 22.10 -4.10
CA ILE A 597 15.60 21.72 -2.82
C ILE A 597 14.76 22.91 -2.33
N ASN A 598 13.45 22.84 -2.50
CA ASN A 598 12.55 23.96 -2.15
C ASN A 598 12.46 24.18 -0.64
N ARG A 599 12.40 23.09 0.12
CA ARG A 599 12.30 23.17 1.57
C ARG A 599 12.85 21.92 2.23
N ILE A 600 13.63 22.12 3.28
CA ILE A 600 13.96 21.12 4.29
C ILE A 600 13.52 21.65 5.63
N TYR A 601 12.62 20.94 6.29
CA TYR A 601 12.22 21.27 7.65
C TYR A 601 12.43 20.05 8.55
N ALA A 602 13.45 20.12 9.41
CA ALA A 602 13.76 19.11 10.40
C ALA A 602 13.51 19.67 11.80
N TYR A 603 12.68 19.00 12.58
CA TYR A 603 12.38 19.38 13.95
C TYR A 603 12.51 18.17 14.87
N ALA A 604 13.28 18.31 15.94
CA ALA A 604 13.39 17.31 17.01
C ALA A 604 13.14 18.00 18.35
N SER A 605 12.26 17.46 19.18
CA SER A 605 11.94 18.00 20.48
C SER A 605 11.89 16.91 21.54
N ALA A 606 12.72 17.00 22.54
CA ALA A 606 12.67 16.20 23.76
C ALA A 606 12.11 17.07 24.89
N TYR A 607 11.06 16.60 25.54
CA TYR A 607 10.44 17.28 26.68
C TYR A 607 10.21 16.30 27.82
N SER A 608 10.66 16.66 29.02
CA SER A 608 10.38 15.89 30.22
C SER A 608 9.89 16.81 31.34
N GLU A 609 8.77 16.43 31.95
CA GLU A 609 8.18 17.12 33.10
C GLU A 609 8.15 16.17 34.30
N THR A 610 8.81 16.57 35.37
CA THR A 610 8.84 15.83 36.64
C THR A 610 8.25 16.67 37.74
N GLY A 611 7.33 16.10 38.53
CA GLY A 611 6.83 16.72 39.76
C GLY A 611 7.27 15.88 40.95
N SER A 612 7.98 16.42 41.93
CA SER A 612 8.25 15.75 43.19
C SER A 612 7.23 16.18 44.25
N VAL A 613 6.70 15.23 45.01
CA VAL A 613 5.78 15.48 46.14
C VAL A 613 6.55 15.73 47.46
N ILE A 614 7.87 15.59 47.45
CA ILE A 614 8.73 15.84 48.60
C ILE A 614 9.53 17.10 48.34
N ASN A 615 9.15 18.18 49.03
CA ASN A 615 9.98 19.39 49.26
C ASN A 615 11.02 19.08 50.31
#